data_65dc7ed0ecc4a2b7f71cd3255ac196c7
#
_entry.id   65dc7ed0ecc4a2b7f71cd3255ac196c7
#
_cell.length_a   1.000
_cell.length_b   1.000
_cell.length_c   1.000
_cell.angle_alpha   90.00
_cell.angle_beta   90.00
_cell.angle_gamma   90.00
#
_symmetry.space_group_name_H-M   'P 1'
#
loop_
_entity.id
_entity.type
_entity.pdbx_description
1 polymer ?
#
loop_
_entity_poly.entity_id
_entity_poly.type
_entity_poly.pdbx_seq_one_letter_code
_entity_poly.pdbx_strand_id
1 'polypeptide(L)'
;INNNTPNFAPEGNIVGEVPSGSGIMVMANSHVEVFENRIENNGTTGIAVVSYADDYEDKSYYPHPRSIQIHNNEYINNGKNPDVESNDLARLLFELSNGEMPDIFWDGVVPVSQMFFGQNQEDKMIIDEDSSPSIITLDPIKYILPLLDPVKSDINEFSGNIKPLQAVKLNEVL
;
A
#
# COMPACT_ATOMS: atom_id res chain seq x y z
N ILE A 1 7.53 -4.74 -13.43
CA ILE A 1 6.25 -5.29 -12.95
C ILE A 1 5.14 -4.61 -13.71
N ASN A 2 4.36 -5.41 -14.44
CA ASN A 2 3.19 -4.99 -15.21
C ASN A 2 2.11 -6.05 -14.97
N ASN A 3 1.12 -5.74 -14.14
CA ASN A 3 0.11 -6.69 -13.72
C ASN A 3 -1.30 -6.16 -14.02
N ASN A 4 -1.85 -6.51 -15.18
CA ASN A 4 -3.20 -6.13 -15.62
C ASN A 4 -4.09 -7.34 -15.91
N THR A 5 -3.69 -8.51 -15.49
CA THR A 5 -4.51 -9.71 -15.64
C THR A 5 -5.76 -9.57 -14.77
N PRO A 6 -6.96 -9.81 -15.31
CA PRO A 6 -8.16 -9.80 -14.51
C PRO A 6 -8.06 -10.78 -13.34
N ASN A 7 -8.51 -10.35 -12.18
CA ASN A 7 -8.55 -11.21 -11.01
C ASN A 7 -9.65 -12.27 -11.19
N PHE A 8 -9.29 -13.53 -11.11
CA PHE A 8 -10.19 -14.67 -11.27
C PHE A 8 -10.23 -15.56 -10.01
N ALA A 9 -9.79 -15.04 -8.87
CA ALA A 9 -9.97 -15.74 -7.61
C ALA A 9 -11.48 -15.88 -7.30
N PRO A 10 -11.91 -17.01 -6.72
CA PRO A 10 -13.30 -17.21 -6.35
C PRO A 10 -13.83 -16.11 -5.42
N GLU A 11 -15.10 -15.77 -5.56
CA GLU A 11 -15.78 -14.86 -4.66
C GLU A 11 -15.65 -15.31 -3.19
N GLY A 12 -15.41 -14.35 -2.27
CA GLY A 12 -15.13 -14.60 -0.86
C GLY A 12 -13.69 -15.01 -0.55
N ASN A 13 -12.82 -15.07 -1.55
CA ASN A 13 -11.38 -15.21 -1.33
C ASN A 13 -10.74 -13.84 -1.24
N ILE A 14 -9.89 -13.63 -0.24
CA ILE A 14 -9.17 -12.35 -0.02
C ILE A 14 -8.42 -11.87 -1.28
N VAL A 15 -7.85 -12.79 -2.05
CA VAL A 15 -7.17 -12.45 -3.31
C VAL A 15 -8.15 -11.88 -4.33
N GLY A 16 -9.43 -12.27 -4.28
CA GLY A 16 -10.50 -11.74 -5.12
C GLY A 16 -10.79 -10.26 -4.88
N GLU A 17 -10.45 -9.73 -3.72
CA GLU A 17 -10.66 -8.33 -3.36
C GLU A 17 -9.55 -7.40 -3.87
N VAL A 18 -8.45 -7.97 -4.38
CA VAL A 18 -7.35 -7.17 -4.94
C VAL A 18 -7.75 -6.61 -6.31
N PRO A 19 -7.72 -5.29 -6.51
CA PRO A 19 -8.03 -4.69 -7.80
C PRO A 19 -7.08 -5.18 -8.90
N SER A 20 -7.64 -5.52 -10.06
CA SER A 20 -6.82 -5.75 -11.25
C SER A 20 -6.00 -4.51 -11.59
N GLY A 21 -4.79 -4.70 -12.09
CA GLY A 21 -3.89 -3.57 -12.35
C GLY A 21 -3.17 -3.02 -11.13
N SER A 22 -3.16 -3.75 -10.02
CA SER A 22 -2.27 -3.48 -8.88
C SER A 22 -0.93 -4.18 -9.11
N GLY A 23 0.17 -3.43 -9.18
CA GLY A 23 1.51 -3.97 -9.48
C GLY A 23 2.07 -4.81 -8.34
N ILE A 24 2.23 -4.20 -7.18
CA ILE A 24 2.68 -4.83 -5.94
C ILE A 24 1.67 -4.50 -4.84
N MET A 25 1.26 -5.49 -4.06
CA MET A 25 0.46 -5.28 -2.86
C MET A 25 1.18 -5.78 -1.62
N VAL A 26 1.37 -4.89 -0.66
CA VAL A 26 1.87 -5.19 0.69
C VAL A 26 0.69 -5.14 1.64
N MET A 27 0.15 -6.30 2.01
CA MET A 27 -1.07 -6.39 2.82
C MET A 27 -0.74 -6.97 4.20
N ALA A 28 -0.94 -6.19 5.26
CA ALA A 28 -0.73 -6.61 6.65
C ALA A 28 0.64 -7.29 6.92
N ASN A 29 1.68 -6.88 6.19
CA ASN A 29 3.02 -7.42 6.32
C ASN A 29 3.92 -6.48 7.12
N SER A 30 4.98 -7.05 7.69
CA SER A 30 6.00 -6.32 8.45
C SER A 30 7.38 -6.56 7.87
N HIS A 31 8.25 -5.54 7.93
CA HIS A 31 9.64 -5.64 7.48
C HIS A 31 9.75 -6.01 6.00
N VAL A 32 9.06 -5.24 5.15
CA VAL A 32 9.08 -5.42 3.69
C VAL A 32 9.94 -4.32 3.07
N GLU A 33 10.78 -4.71 2.13
CA GLU A 33 11.62 -3.83 1.33
C GLU A 33 11.26 -4.04 -0.15
N VAL A 34 10.81 -2.96 -0.81
CA VAL A 34 10.46 -2.92 -2.23
C VAL A 34 11.46 -2.01 -2.92
N PHE A 35 12.38 -2.58 -3.67
CA PHE A 35 13.48 -1.81 -4.25
C PHE A 35 13.95 -2.34 -5.61
N GLU A 36 14.57 -1.47 -6.38
CA GLU A 36 15.17 -1.78 -7.69
C GLU A 36 14.20 -2.45 -8.67
N ASN A 37 12.90 -2.09 -8.59
CA ASN A 37 11.91 -2.58 -9.53
C ASN A 37 11.61 -1.53 -10.59
N ARG A 38 11.27 -1.99 -11.79
CA ARG A 38 10.58 -1.21 -12.79
C ARG A 38 9.10 -1.56 -12.73
N ILE A 39 8.28 -0.59 -12.33
CA ILE A 39 6.84 -0.72 -12.08
C ILE A 39 6.13 0.11 -13.13
N GLU A 40 5.54 -0.54 -14.13
CA GLU A 40 5.06 0.16 -15.30
C GLU A 40 3.70 -0.33 -15.80
N ASN A 41 2.89 0.60 -16.29
CA ASN A 41 1.62 0.34 -16.95
C ASN A 41 0.64 -0.51 -16.12
N ASN A 42 0.69 -0.41 -14.79
CA ASN A 42 -0.31 -1.03 -13.93
C ASN A 42 -1.57 -0.15 -13.93
N GLY A 43 -2.71 -0.70 -14.31
CA GLY A 43 -3.93 0.08 -14.56
C GLY A 43 -4.45 0.81 -13.34
N THR A 44 -4.38 0.19 -12.15
CA THR A 44 -4.92 0.74 -10.91
C THR A 44 -3.87 1.49 -10.09
N THR A 45 -2.76 0.85 -9.72
CA THR A 45 -1.69 1.48 -8.94
C THR A 45 -0.38 0.71 -9.08
N GLY A 46 0.75 1.37 -8.92
CA GLY A 46 2.07 0.71 -8.93
C GLY A 46 2.29 -0.13 -7.68
N ILE A 47 2.18 0.48 -6.51
CA ILE A 47 2.33 -0.17 -5.20
C ILE A 47 1.12 0.17 -4.33
N ALA A 48 0.52 -0.82 -3.68
CA ALA A 48 -0.50 -0.64 -2.66
C ALA A 48 0.00 -1.18 -1.32
N VAL A 49 -0.07 -0.36 -0.27
CA VAL A 49 0.24 -0.75 1.12
C VAL A 49 -1.06 -0.68 1.89
N VAL A 50 -1.58 -1.81 2.35
CA VAL A 50 -2.92 -1.89 2.93
C VAL A 50 -2.96 -2.74 4.18
N SER A 51 -3.81 -2.35 5.10
CA SER A 51 -4.18 -3.15 6.27
C SER A 51 -5.16 -4.24 5.88
N TYR A 52 -5.20 -5.31 6.65
CA TYR A 52 -6.24 -6.32 6.54
C TYR A 52 -6.77 -6.64 7.94
N ALA A 53 -7.82 -5.94 8.31
CA ALA A 53 -8.46 -6.07 9.62
C ALA A 53 -9.64 -7.04 9.51
N ASP A 54 -9.36 -8.33 9.62
CA ASP A 54 -10.37 -9.37 9.76
C ASP A 54 -10.28 -10.01 11.14
N ASP A 55 -11.36 -10.64 11.57
CA ASP A 55 -11.46 -11.26 12.89
C ASP A 55 -10.83 -12.66 12.86
N TYR A 56 -9.49 -12.70 13.01
CA TYR A 56 -8.75 -13.96 13.08
C TYR A 56 -8.65 -14.47 14.52
N GLU A 57 -8.82 -15.77 14.69
CA GLU A 57 -8.58 -16.45 15.97
C GLU A 57 -7.11 -16.41 16.42
N ASP A 58 -6.19 -16.26 15.46
CA ASP A 58 -4.76 -16.15 15.73
C ASP A 58 -4.41 -14.81 16.38
N LYS A 59 -4.15 -14.84 17.68
CA LYS A 59 -3.77 -13.65 18.47
C LYS A 59 -2.40 -13.07 18.10
N SER A 60 -1.58 -13.78 17.34
CA SER A 60 -0.30 -13.28 16.83
C SER A 60 -0.44 -12.48 15.53
N TYR A 61 -1.62 -12.54 14.91
CA TYR A 61 -1.90 -11.79 13.70
C TYR A 61 -1.88 -10.29 13.96
N TYR A 62 -1.17 -9.56 13.09
CA TYR A 62 -1.08 -8.11 13.15
C TYR A 62 -1.59 -7.50 11.84
N PRO A 63 -2.71 -6.77 11.87
CA PRO A 63 -3.45 -6.40 10.67
C PRO A 63 -2.90 -5.19 9.92
N HIS A 64 -1.88 -4.50 10.44
CA HIS A 64 -1.38 -3.28 9.84
C HIS A 64 0.01 -3.45 9.24
N PRO A 65 0.29 -2.89 8.04
CA PRO A 65 1.65 -2.82 7.52
C PRO A 65 2.55 -2.00 8.45
N ARG A 66 3.79 -2.46 8.65
CA ARG A 66 4.78 -1.71 9.43
C ARG A 66 6.20 -2.01 8.98
N SER A 67 7.12 -1.09 9.23
CA SER A 67 8.53 -1.22 8.79
C SER A 67 8.61 -1.49 7.29
N ILE A 68 7.92 -0.71 6.48
CA ILE A 68 7.93 -0.83 5.03
C ILE A 68 8.95 0.15 4.47
N GLN A 69 9.83 -0.30 3.59
CA GLN A 69 10.81 0.52 2.91
C GLN A 69 10.61 0.41 1.40
N ILE A 70 10.43 1.54 0.74
CA ILE A 70 10.21 1.63 -0.71
C ILE A 70 11.27 2.57 -1.25
N HIS A 71 12.16 2.08 -2.14
CA HIS A 71 13.25 2.89 -2.62
C HIS A 71 13.85 2.42 -3.93
N ASN A 72 14.48 3.35 -4.67
CA ASN A 72 15.19 3.06 -5.91
C ASN A 72 14.34 2.34 -6.98
N ASN A 73 13.02 2.56 -6.99
CA ASN A 73 12.15 2.01 -8.02
C ASN A 73 11.93 3.03 -9.16
N GLU A 74 11.63 2.52 -10.34
CA GLU A 74 11.22 3.31 -11.50
C GLU A 74 9.72 3.15 -11.71
N TYR A 75 8.99 4.26 -11.80
CA TYR A 75 7.54 4.28 -12.00
C TYR A 75 7.20 4.86 -13.36
N ILE A 76 6.43 4.14 -14.16
CA ILE A 76 6.08 4.56 -15.50
C ILE A 76 4.61 4.29 -15.78
N ASN A 77 3.85 5.36 -15.98
CA ASN A 77 2.49 5.28 -16.54
C ASN A 77 1.54 4.35 -15.76
N ASN A 78 1.62 4.34 -14.42
CA ASN A 78 0.66 3.61 -13.58
C ASN A 78 -0.63 4.41 -13.37
N GLY A 79 -1.71 3.75 -12.94
CA GLY A 79 -2.97 4.37 -12.58
C GLY A 79 -3.82 4.89 -13.75
N LYS A 80 -3.58 4.45 -14.99
CA LYS A 80 -4.24 5.01 -16.19
C LYS A 80 -5.52 4.27 -16.62
N ASN A 81 -5.77 3.11 -16.06
CA ASN A 81 -6.96 2.31 -16.37
C ASN A 81 -7.39 1.50 -15.13
N PRO A 82 -7.87 2.18 -14.06
CA PRO A 82 -8.22 1.51 -12.81
C PRO A 82 -9.43 0.61 -12.95
N ASP A 83 -9.46 -0.45 -12.16
CA ASP A 83 -10.53 -1.47 -12.13
C ASP A 83 -11.76 -0.98 -11.36
N VAL A 84 -12.32 0.16 -11.76
CA VAL A 84 -13.45 0.81 -11.06
C VAL A 84 -14.81 0.13 -11.28
N GLU A 85 -14.93 -0.69 -12.31
CA GLU A 85 -16.19 -1.37 -12.63
C GLU A 85 -16.35 -2.65 -11.80
N SER A 86 -15.25 -3.36 -11.56
CA SER A 86 -15.26 -4.69 -10.94
C SER A 86 -14.81 -4.69 -9.48
N ASN A 87 -14.22 -3.60 -9.00
CA ASN A 87 -13.62 -3.56 -7.67
C ASN A 87 -13.99 -2.30 -6.89
N ASP A 88 -14.61 -2.48 -5.72
CA ASP A 88 -15.10 -1.39 -4.89
C ASP A 88 -13.97 -0.57 -4.26
N LEU A 89 -12.84 -1.19 -3.93
CA LEU A 89 -11.67 -0.47 -3.41
C LEU A 89 -11.06 0.44 -4.48
N ALA A 90 -10.93 -0.06 -5.70
CA ALA A 90 -10.42 0.75 -6.81
C ALA A 90 -11.37 1.92 -7.12
N ARG A 91 -12.68 1.68 -7.07
CA ARG A 91 -13.70 2.72 -7.28
C ARG A 91 -13.62 3.79 -6.20
N LEU A 92 -13.60 3.39 -4.93
CA LEU A 92 -13.47 4.31 -3.81
C LEU A 92 -12.20 5.16 -3.92
N LEU A 93 -11.08 4.54 -4.23
CA LEU A 93 -9.80 5.23 -4.38
C LEU A 93 -9.84 6.24 -5.54
N PHE A 94 -10.43 5.84 -6.67
CA PHE A 94 -10.59 6.71 -7.84
C PHE A 94 -11.47 7.94 -7.54
N GLU A 95 -12.55 7.76 -6.79
CA GLU A 95 -13.43 8.85 -6.36
C GLU A 95 -12.71 9.79 -5.37
N LEU A 96 -12.02 9.24 -4.36
CA LEU A 96 -11.28 10.03 -3.38
C LEU A 96 -10.10 10.80 -3.99
N SER A 97 -9.48 10.25 -5.01
CA SER A 97 -8.35 10.87 -5.72
C SER A 97 -8.77 11.82 -6.85
N ASN A 98 -10.07 12.11 -6.99
CA ASN A 98 -10.61 12.91 -8.10
C ASN A 98 -10.22 12.36 -9.49
N GLY A 99 -10.09 11.05 -9.62
CA GLY A 99 -9.79 10.37 -10.87
C GLY A 99 -8.30 10.23 -11.18
N GLU A 100 -7.41 10.63 -10.28
CA GLU A 100 -5.95 10.53 -10.45
C GLU A 100 -5.38 9.43 -9.56
N MET A 101 -5.27 8.21 -10.11
CA MET A 101 -4.70 7.08 -9.38
C MET A 101 -3.19 7.24 -9.18
N PRO A 102 -2.67 6.92 -7.97
CA PRO A 102 -1.27 7.13 -7.63
C PRO A 102 -0.35 6.01 -8.10
N ASP A 103 0.96 6.29 -8.15
CA ASP A 103 2.00 5.26 -8.25
C ASP A 103 2.09 4.45 -6.96
N ILE A 104 1.96 5.12 -5.80
CA ILE A 104 1.99 4.50 -4.48
C ILE A 104 0.71 4.87 -3.72
N PHE A 105 0.01 3.87 -3.21
CA PHE A 105 -1.14 4.03 -2.35
C PHE A 105 -0.89 3.45 -0.96
N TRP A 106 -1.27 4.18 0.09
CA TRP A 106 -1.34 3.66 1.46
C TRP A 106 -2.69 3.99 2.08
N ASP A 107 -3.35 2.99 2.68
CA ASP A 107 -4.64 3.18 3.35
C ASP A 107 -4.55 4.01 4.65
N GLY A 108 -3.33 4.30 5.13
CA GLY A 108 -3.10 5.11 6.32
C GLY A 108 -3.52 4.46 7.64
N VAL A 109 -4.00 3.22 7.60
CA VAL A 109 -4.54 2.54 8.79
C VAL A 109 -3.42 2.02 9.67
N VAL A 110 -3.38 2.51 10.90
CA VAL A 110 -2.44 2.11 11.95
C VAL A 110 -3.21 1.82 13.24
N PRO A 111 -2.60 1.18 14.25
CA PRO A 111 -3.27 0.99 15.54
C PRO A 111 -3.83 2.29 16.11
N VAL A 112 -5.00 2.24 16.74
CA VAL A 112 -5.69 3.42 17.28
C VAL A 112 -4.78 4.27 18.18
N SER A 113 -3.95 3.66 19.00
CA SER A 113 -2.97 4.39 19.80
C SER A 113 -1.99 5.20 18.97
N GLN A 114 -1.55 4.64 17.84
CA GLN A 114 -0.61 5.32 16.93
C GLN A 114 -1.30 6.41 16.08
N MET A 115 -2.59 6.32 15.86
CA MET A 115 -3.37 7.41 15.21
C MET A 115 -3.35 8.70 16.06
N PHE A 116 -3.39 8.58 17.39
CA PHE A 116 -3.43 9.72 18.28
C PHE A 116 -2.06 10.18 18.80
N PHE A 117 -1.13 9.27 18.98
CA PHE A 117 0.19 9.54 19.57
C PHE A 117 1.34 9.47 18.56
N GLY A 118 1.03 9.15 17.29
CA GLY A 118 2.01 8.95 16.24
C GLY A 118 2.59 7.54 16.24
N GLN A 119 3.10 7.12 15.08
CA GLN A 119 3.77 5.82 14.91
C GLN A 119 5.15 5.82 15.59
N ASN A 120 5.54 4.66 16.14
CA ASN A 120 6.91 4.40 16.52
C ASN A 120 7.84 4.53 15.31
N GLN A 121 9.05 5.01 15.50
CA GLN A 121 9.99 5.23 14.39
C GLN A 121 10.31 3.94 13.61
N GLU A 122 10.34 2.81 14.30
CA GLU A 122 10.61 1.49 13.71
C GLU A 122 9.43 0.91 12.92
N ASP A 123 8.21 1.38 13.19
CA ASP A 123 6.98 0.92 12.50
C ASP A 123 6.68 1.72 11.23
N LYS A 124 7.32 2.88 11.05
CA LYS A 124 7.02 3.78 9.94
C LYS A 124 7.32 3.17 8.58
N MET A 125 6.51 3.58 7.61
CA MET A 125 6.87 3.45 6.21
C MET A 125 7.88 4.54 5.84
N ILE A 126 8.91 4.17 5.09
CA ILE A 126 9.93 5.09 4.55
C ILE A 126 9.91 4.96 3.03
N ILE A 127 9.89 6.10 2.36
CA ILE A 127 9.96 6.18 0.90
C ILE A 127 11.17 7.08 0.55
N ASP A 128 12.09 6.52 -0.22
CA ASP A 128 13.31 7.21 -0.69
C ASP A 128 13.51 6.93 -2.18
N GLU A 129 12.82 7.73 -3.01
CA GLU A 129 12.71 7.52 -4.44
C GLU A 129 13.24 8.71 -5.23
N ASP A 130 14.19 8.46 -6.12
CA ASP A 130 14.72 9.50 -7.03
C ASP A 130 13.70 9.96 -8.06
N SER A 131 12.77 9.09 -8.45
CA SER A 131 11.79 9.33 -9.52
C SER A 131 10.58 10.19 -9.10
N SER A 132 10.49 10.55 -7.82
CA SER A 132 9.37 11.34 -7.26
C SER A 132 7.98 10.80 -7.66
N PRO A 133 7.65 9.56 -7.33
CA PRO A 133 6.36 8.97 -7.68
C PRO A 133 5.20 9.72 -7.01
N SER A 134 4.04 9.67 -7.64
CA SER A 134 2.81 10.16 -7.02
C SER A 134 2.39 9.24 -5.87
N ILE A 135 1.95 9.83 -4.76
CA ILE A 135 1.45 9.09 -3.61
C ILE A 135 0.08 9.59 -3.19
N ILE A 136 -0.77 8.66 -2.77
CA ILE A 136 -1.99 8.96 -2.02
C ILE A 136 -1.99 8.14 -0.73
N THR A 137 -2.24 8.85 0.37
CA THR A 137 -2.46 8.26 1.68
C THR A 137 -3.82 8.70 2.21
N LEU A 138 -4.54 7.78 2.82
CA LEU A 138 -5.78 8.12 3.52
C LEU A 138 -5.50 8.46 4.99
N ASP A 139 -6.25 9.40 5.53
CA ASP A 139 -6.30 9.70 6.96
C ASP A 139 -7.59 9.08 7.53
N PRO A 140 -7.52 7.93 8.23
CA PRO A 140 -8.72 7.22 8.66
C PRO A 140 -9.60 8.03 9.63
N ILE A 141 -9.00 8.94 10.42
CA ILE A 141 -9.76 9.81 11.32
C ILE A 141 -10.59 10.80 10.52
N LYS A 142 -9.99 11.41 9.50
CA LYS A 142 -10.70 12.35 8.62
C LYS A 142 -11.73 11.66 7.74
N TYR A 143 -11.48 10.42 7.34
CA TYR A 143 -12.45 9.65 6.58
C TYR A 143 -13.76 9.42 7.34
N ILE A 144 -13.68 9.26 8.67
CA ILE A 144 -14.86 9.14 9.53
C ILE A 144 -15.53 10.51 9.76
N LEU A 145 -14.81 11.62 9.59
CA LEU A 145 -15.30 12.97 9.78
C LEU A 145 -15.60 13.63 8.42
N PRO A 146 -16.83 13.58 7.90
CA PRO A 146 -17.15 13.91 6.50
C PRO A 146 -16.93 15.38 6.11
N LEU A 147 -16.46 16.22 7.02
CA LEU A 147 -16.14 17.64 6.78
C LEU A 147 -14.67 17.89 6.43
N LEU A 148 -13.83 16.87 6.48
CA LEU A 148 -12.39 16.99 6.26
C LEU A 148 -11.98 16.12 5.07
N ASP A 149 -11.08 16.64 4.25
CA ASP A 149 -10.47 15.85 3.17
C ASP A 149 -9.59 14.76 3.78
N PRO A 150 -9.90 13.49 3.56
CA PRO A 150 -9.11 12.38 4.08
C PRO A 150 -7.85 12.10 3.26
N VAL A 151 -7.71 12.70 2.07
CA VAL A 151 -6.61 12.43 1.15
C VAL A 151 -5.39 13.29 1.47
N LYS A 152 -4.23 12.66 1.49
CA LYS A 152 -2.92 13.31 1.56
C LYS A 152 -2.06 12.82 0.39
N SER A 153 -1.22 13.70 -0.13
CA SER A 153 -0.35 13.42 -1.28
C SER A 153 1.08 13.92 -1.11
N ASP A 154 1.52 14.24 0.10
CA ASP A 154 2.89 14.69 0.34
C ASP A 154 3.83 13.51 0.64
N ILE A 155 4.65 13.16 -0.35
CA ILE A 155 5.64 12.08 -0.22
C ILE A 155 6.71 12.39 0.84
N ASN A 156 6.96 13.67 1.14
CA ASN A 156 7.97 14.05 2.13
C ASN A 156 7.60 13.63 3.56
N GLU A 157 6.32 13.36 3.84
CA GLU A 157 5.90 12.80 5.13
C GLU A 157 6.54 11.42 5.41
N PHE A 158 7.00 10.73 4.37
CA PHE A 158 7.62 9.40 4.43
C PHE A 158 9.13 9.41 4.32
N SER A 159 9.76 10.59 4.28
CA SER A 159 11.21 10.69 4.18
C SER A 159 11.90 10.11 5.42
N GLY A 160 12.99 9.38 5.20
CA GLY A 160 13.75 8.75 6.29
C GLY A 160 15.00 8.05 5.78
N ASN A 161 15.76 7.48 6.68
CA ASN A 161 16.95 6.71 6.31
C ASN A 161 16.58 5.26 6.07
N ILE A 162 16.81 4.78 4.87
CA ILE A 162 16.70 3.36 4.53
C ILE A 162 17.70 2.55 5.38
N LYS A 163 17.20 1.50 5.99
CA LYS A 163 18.02 0.53 6.74
C LYS A 163 17.79 -0.84 6.11
N PRO A 164 18.79 -1.38 5.40
CA PRO A 164 18.65 -2.70 4.78
C PRO A 164 18.13 -3.73 5.78
N LEU A 165 17.11 -4.46 5.38
CA LEU A 165 16.57 -5.54 6.19
C LEU A 165 17.54 -6.72 6.22
N GLN A 166 17.54 -7.45 7.33
CA GLN A 166 18.35 -8.66 7.40
C GLN A 166 17.83 -9.71 6.42
N ALA A 167 18.74 -10.26 5.62
CA ALA A 167 18.39 -11.34 4.72
C ALA A 167 17.79 -12.53 5.50
N VAL A 168 16.65 -13.02 5.06
CA VAL A 168 16.03 -14.22 5.61
C VAL A 168 16.91 -15.41 5.24
N LYS A 169 17.45 -16.08 6.25
CA LYS A 169 18.17 -17.34 6.08
C LYS A 169 17.21 -18.50 6.29
N LEU A 170 16.96 -19.26 5.25
CA LEU A 170 16.28 -20.55 5.39
C LEU A 170 17.22 -21.50 6.15
N ASN A 171 16.78 -22.00 7.31
CA ASN A 171 17.49 -23.09 7.94
C ASN A 171 17.40 -24.31 7.00
N GLU A 172 18.55 -24.83 6.59
CA GLU A 172 18.55 -26.12 5.92
C GLU A 172 17.96 -27.14 6.89
N VAL A 173 16.77 -27.62 6.57
CA VAL A 173 16.19 -28.77 7.26
C VAL A 173 16.93 -29.98 6.71
N LEU A 174 17.91 -30.47 7.47
CA LEU A 174 18.60 -31.74 7.24
C LEU A 174 17.66 -32.93 7.50
#